data_3defacd6ed498049837ad7eada690e6a
#
_entry.id   3defacd6ed498049837ad7eada690e6a
#
_cell.length_a   1.000
_cell.length_b   1.000
_cell.length_c   1.000
_cell.angle_alpha   90.00
_cell.angle_beta   90.00
_cell.angle_gamma   90.00
#
_symmetry.space_group_name_H-M   'P 1'
#
loop_
_entity.id
_entity.type
_entity.pdbx_description
1 polymer ?
#
loop_
_entity_poly.entity_id
_entity_poly.type
_entity_poly.pdbx_seq_one_letter_code
_entity_poly.pdbx_strand_id
1 'polypeptide(L)'
;MKKPEREHLRKVAELGCIACAKLGYHDTPAEIHHITSGAMGKKSDNYSVIPLCPYHHRTSNESYHLSPLWFTEKFGTQTELLKETLEWLK
;
A
#
# COMPACT_ATOMS: atom_id res chain seq x y z
N MET A 1 15.23 7.07 11.17
CA MET A 1 13.76 7.14 11.20
C MET A 1 13.28 7.34 12.62
N LYS A 2 12.37 8.24 12.81
CA LYS A 2 11.83 8.55 14.14
C LYS A 2 10.88 7.43 14.61
N LYS A 3 10.77 7.28 15.92
CA LYS A 3 9.94 6.24 16.51
C LYS A 3 8.47 6.28 16.04
N PRO A 4 7.80 7.46 15.99
CA PRO A 4 6.41 7.50 15.49
C PRO A 4 6.27 6.97 14.07
N GLU A 5 7.25 7.22 13.21
CA GLU A 5 7.22 6.73 11.83
C GLU A 5 7.33 5.23 11.77
N ARG A 6 8.25 4.64 12.57
CA ARG A 6 8.39 3.19 12.63
C ARG A 6 7.13 2.53 13.16
N GLU A 7 6.50 3.12 14.16
CA GLU A 7 5.25 2.60 14.70
C GLU A 7 4.15 2.62 13.64
N HIS A 8 4.08 3.71 12.87
CA HIS A 8 3.09 3.81 11.80
C HIS A 8 3.31 2.73 10.74
N LEU A 9 4.55 2.55 10.30
CA LEU A 9 4.87 1.54 9.29
C LEU A 9 4.54 0.13 9.81
N ARG A 10 4.83 -0.14 11.07
CA ARG A 10 4.50 -1.43 11.67
C ARG A 10 2.99 -1.67 11.68
N LYS A 11 2.21 -0.66 12.07
CA LYS A 11 0.76 -0.77 12.11
C LYS A 11 0.18 -1.00 10.72
N VAL A 12 0.70 -0.30 9.71
CA VAL A 12 0.24 -0.49 8.33
C VAL A 12 0.54 -1.91 7.87
N ALA A 13 1.77 -2.40 8.09
CA ALA A 13 2.13 -3.75 7.68
C ALA A 13 1.25 -4.82 8.35
N GLU A 14 0.88 -4.59 9.61
CA GLU A 14 0.04 -5.53 10.36
C GLU A 14 -1.40 -5.60 9.84
N LEU A 15 -1.85 -4.61 9.06
CA LEU A 15 -3.19 -4.65 8.48
C LEU A 15 -3.36 -5.76 7.44
N GLY A 16 -2.26 -6.25 6.88
CA GLY A 16 -2.31 -7.19 5.78
C GLY A 16 -2.53 -6.48 4.45
N CYS A 17 -2.37 -7.21 3.34
CA CYS A 17 -2.45 -6.65 2.00
C CYS A 17 -3.84 -6.10 1.69
N ILE A 18 -3.92 -4.82 1.33
CA ILE A 18 -5.21 -4.19 1.01
C ILE A 18 -5.80 -4.75 -0.30
N ALA A 19 -4.96 -5.10 -1.27
CA ALA A 19 -5.44 -5.70 -2.52
C ALA A 19 -6.01 -7.10 -2.27
N CYS A 20 -5.33 -7.91 -1.46
CA CYS A 20 -5.84 -9.24 -1.11
C CYS A 20 -7.16 -9.13 -0.36
N ALA A 21 -7.27 -8.17 0.56
CA ALA A 21 -8.51 -7.97 1.32
C ALA A 21 -9.69 -7.68 0.39
N LYS A 22 -9.46 -6.90 -0.66
CA LYS A 22 -10.51 -6.61 -1.65
C LYS A 22 -10.91 -7.84 -2.44
N LEU A 23 -10.04 -8.85 -2.51
CA LEU A 23 -10.33 -10.12 -3.16
C LEU A 23 -10.92 -11.15 -2.18
N GLY A 24 -11.09 -10.78 -0.93
CA GLY A 24 -11.64 -11.66 0.09
C GLY A 24 -10.61 -12.42 0.92
N TYR A 25 -9.32 -12.15 0.72
CA TYR A 25 -8.24 -12.80 1.45
C TYR A 25 -7.71 -11.85 2.52
N HIS A 26 -8.07 -12.12 3.76
CA HIS A 26 -7.63 -11.28 4.88
C HIS A 26 -6.36 -11.84 5.51
N ASP A 27 -5.61 -10.96 6.17
CA ASP A 27 -4.39 -11.33 6.89
C ASP A 27 -3.22 -11.82 6.02
N THR A 28 -3.21 -11.45 4.74
CA THR A 28 -2.07 -11.76 3.89
C THR A 28 -0.90 -10.86 4.30
N PRO A 29 0.28 -11.44 4.63
CA PRO A 29 1.43 -10.62 5.03
C PRO A 29 1.76 -9.54 4.00
N ALA A 30 1.98 -8.33 4.47
CA ALA A 30 2.19 -7.19 3.61
C ALA A 30 3.53 -6.53 3.80
N GLU A 31 4.02 -5.96 2.70
CA GLU A 31 5.18 -5.08 2.69
C GLU A 31 4.65 -3.65 2.65
N ILE A 32 5.53 -2.70 2.94
CA ILE A 32 5.19 -1.29 2.86
C ILE A 32 5.42 -0.78 1.44
N HIS A 33 4.39 -0.20 0.85
CA HIS A 33 4.50 0.47 -0.44
C HIS A 33 4.34 1.97 -0.22
N HIS A 34 5.41 2.73 -0.45
CA HIS A 34 5.35 4.19 -0.39
C HIS A 34 4.66 4.69 -1.65
N ILE A 35 3.56 5.42 -1.50
CA ILE A 35 2.88 5.94 -2.69
C ILE A 35 3.69 7.07 -3.28
N THR A 36 3.64 7.18 -4.61
CA THR A 36 4.21 8.34 -5.29
C THR A 36 3.06 9.30 -5.53
N SER A 37 3.10 10.43 -4.83
CA SER A 37 2.16 11.49 -5.11
C SER A 37 2.58 12.09 -6.44
N GLY A 38 1.88 12.08 -7.47
CA GLY A 38 2.26 12.63 -8.77
C GLY A 38 2.90 14.02 -8.74
N ALA A 39 3.33 14.50 -7.61
CA ALA A 39 3.92 15.82 -7.46
C ALA A 39 5.43 15.76 -7.60
N MET A 40 5.90 15.78 -8.82
CA MET A 40 7.18 16.38 -9.16
C MET A 40 8.41 15.89 -8.38
N GLY A 41 8.57 14.58 -8.24
CA GLY A 41 9.79 14.05 -7.66
C GLY A 41 9.91 14.20 -6.15
N LYS A 42 8.88 14.60 -5.47
CA LYS A 42 8.88 14.61 -4.00
C LYS A 42 8.83 13.20 -3.49
N LYS A 43 9.74 12.87 -2.58
CA LYS A 43 9.69 11.59 -1.91
C LYS A 43 8.43 11.51 -1.08
N SER A 44 7.76 10.37 -1.14
CA SER A 44 6.64 10.09 -0.26
C SER A 44 7.17 10.03 1.17
N ASP A 45 6.42 10.56 2.11
CA ASP A 45 6.79 10.43 3.52
C ASP A 45 6.38 9.05 4.05
N ASN A 46 6.83 8.72 5.24
CA ASN A 46 6.54 7.43 5.85
C ASN A 46 5.11 7.28 6.35
N TYR A 47 4.29 8.31 6.22
CA TYR A 47 2.87 8.24 6.55
C TYR A 47 2.01 8.04 5.31
N SER A 48 2.59 8.19 4.12
CA SER A 48 1.89 7.99 2.85
C SER A 48 2.23 6.63 2.29
N VAL A 49 1.80 5.59 2.99
CA VAL A 49 2.12 4.20 2.66
C VAL A 49 0.88 3.32 2.69
N ILE A 50 0.90 2.27 1.87
CA ILE A 50 -0.18 1.28 1.84
C ILE A 50 0.41 -0.12 2.00
N PRO A 51 -0.36 -1.06 2.57
CA PRO A 51 0.12 -2.44 2.74
C PRO A 51 -0.19 -3.27 1.49
N LEU A 52 0.83 -3.83 0.87
CA LEU A 52 0.69 -4.72 -0.28
C LEU A 52 1.58 -5.93 -0.08
N CYS A 53 1.04 -7.14 -0.33
CA CYS A 53 1.85 -8.33 -0.26
C CYS A 53 2.86 -8.33 -1.42
N PRO A 54 3.94 -9.12 -1.34
CA PRO A 54 4.93 -9.14 -2.42
C PRO A 54 4.31 -9.38 -3.80
N TYR A 55 3.31 -10.26 -3.89
CA TYR A 55 2.64 -10.58 -5.15
C TYR A 55 1.98 -9.35 -5.77
N HIS A 56 1.25 -8.56 -4.98
CA HIS A 56 0.58 -7.36 -5.49
C HIS A 56 1.48 -6.12 -5.48
N HIS A 57 2.60 -6.17 -4.79
CA HIS A 57 3.52 -5.05 -4.72
C HIS A 57 4.51 -5.06 -5.89
N ARG A 58 5.19 -6.18 -6.14
CA ARG A 58 6.32 -6.17 -7.06
C ARG A 58 6.64 -7.47 -7.82
N THR A 59 6.13 -8.63 -7.40
CA THR A 59 6.62 -9.90 -7.96
C THR A 59 5.81 -10.48 -9.10
N SER A 60 4.62 -9.96 -9.37
CA SER A 60 3.75 -10.54 -10.40
C SER A 60 3.25 -9.49 -11.38
N ASN A 61 2.66 -9.96 -12.48
CA ASN A 61 2.01 -9.06 -13.44
C ASN A 61 0.72 -8.46 -12.90
N GLU A 62 0.31 -8.87 -11.69
CA GLU A 62 -0.83 -8.29 -10.99
C GLU A 62 -0.36 -7.32 -9.90
N SER A 63 0.91 -6.93 -9.93
CA SER A 63 1.48 -6.03 -8.96
C SER A 63 1.46 -4.58 -9.45
N TYR A 64 1.48 -3.66 -8.50
CA TYR A 64 1.54 -2.24 -8.84
C TYR A 64 2.79 -1.89 -9.62
N HIS A 65 3.96 -2.39 -9.20
CA HIS A 65 5.22 -2.03 -9.87
C HIS A 65 5.34 -2.57 -11.29
N LEU A 66 4.81 -3.74 -11.57
CA LEU A 66 4.90 -4.32 -12.91
C LEU A 66 3.73 -3.94 -13.81
N SER A 67 2.57 -3.68 -13.24
CA SER A 67 1.36 -3.37 -14.03
C SER A 67 0.54 -2.28 -13.35
N PRO A 68 1.08 -1.05 -13.27
CA PRO A 68 0.39 0.00 -12.50
C PRO A 68 -1.00 0.35 -13.03
N LEU A 69 -1.21 0.37 -14.34
CA LEU A 69 -2.52 0.71 -14.89
C LEU A 69 -3.54 -0.38 -14.57
N TRP A 70 -3.16 -1.65 -14.79
CA TRP A 70 -4.04 -2.77 -14.47
C TRP A 70 -4.39 -2.78 -12.98
N PHE A 71 -3.38 -2.59 -12.14
CA PHE A 71 -3.57 -2.58 -10.70
C PHE A 71 -4.54 -1.47 -10.28
N THR A 72 -4.34 -0.28 -10.82
CA THR A 72 -5.19 0.87 -10.49
C THR A 72 -6.63 0.66 -10.93
N GLU A 73 -6.84 0.09 -12.10
CA GLU A 73 -8.20 -0.22 -12.56
C GLU A 73 -8.87 -1.27 -11.69
N LYS A 74 -8.11 -2.24 -11.23
CA LYS A 74 -8.65 -3.35 -10.44
C LYS A 74 -8.95 -2.95 -9.00
N PHE A 75 -8.03 -2.23 -8.36
CA PHE A 75 -8.08 -1.99 -6.92
C PHE A 75 -8.30 -0.53 -6.52
N GLY A 76 -8.08 0.40 -7.42
CA GLY A 76 -8.18 1.82 -7.12
C GLY A 76 -6.83 2.51 -7.20
N THR A 77 -6.85 3.83 -7.14
CA THR A 77 -5.62 4.62 -7.19
C THR A 77 -4.85 4.52 -5.88
N GLN A 78 -3.57 4.86 -5.92
CA GLN A 78 -2.75 4.88 -4.71
C GLN A 78 -3.35 5.81 -3.65
N THR A 79 -3.87 6.96 -4.06
CA THR A 79 -4.49 7.91 -3.14
C THR A 79 -5.75 7.33 -2.49
N GLU A 80 -6.58 6.64 -3.27
CA GLU A 80 -7.77 5.98 -2.74
C GLU A 80 -7.40 4.90 -1.75
N LEU A 81 -6.39 4.08 -2.08
CA LEU A 81 -5.94 3.01 -1.20
C LEU A 81 -5.30 3.56 0.07
N LEU A 82 -4.60 4.68 -0.01
CA LEU A 82 -4.06 5.33 1.17
C LEU A 82 -5.18 5.78 2.10
N LYS A 83 -6.23 6.38 1.54
CA LYS A 83 -7.38 6.82 2.32
C LYS A 83 -8.01 5.65 3.07
N GLU A 84 -8.21 4.52 2.37
CA GLU A 84 -8.77 3.32 2.99
C GLU A 84 -7.85 2.78 4.08
N THR A 85 -6.53 2.77 3.83
CA THR A 85 -5.55 2.33 4.82
C THR A 85 -5.65 3.15 6.10
N LEU A 86 -5.71 4.47 5.96
CA LEU A 86 -5.82 5.37 7.12
C LEU A 86 -7.14 5.16 7.87
N GLU A 87 -8.21 4.86 7.15
CA GLU A 87 -9.49 4.53 7.79
C GLU A 87 -9.38 3.26 8.63
N TRP A 88 -8.66 2.25 8.13
CA TRP A 88 -8.47 0.99 8.84
C TRP A 88 -7.66 1.16 10.14
N LEU A 89 -6.82 2.19 10.21
CA LEU A 89 -5.99 2.44 11.38
C LEU A 89 -6.74 3.16 12.51
N LYS A 90 -7.92 3.65 12.25
CA LYS A 90 -8.70 4.37 13.26
C LYS A 90 -9.32 3.45 14.32
#